data_bffbfcc71e0f4885b8fc145e63a5a3e1
#
_entry.id   bffbfcc71e0f4885b8fc145e63a5a3e1
#
_cell.length_a   1.000
_cell.length_b   1.000
_cell.length_c   1.000
_cell.angle_alpha   90.00
_cell.angle_beta   90.00
_cell.angle_gamma   90.00
#
_symmetry.space_group_name_H-M   'P 1'
#
loop_
_entity.id
_entity.type
_entity.pdbx_description
1 polymer ?
#
loop_
_entity_poly.entity_id
_entity_poly.type
_entity_poly.pdbx_seq_one_letter_code
_entity_poly.pdbx_strand_id
1 'polypeptide(L)'
;YNIPLNYENTLNWYIKNQNNPKRKDMIIEYNGIAVGVIGIINIDKKKGEYYITLGENEYKRKGISRKATDMILKYAFEQWNLEKVWLCVDEKNIAARNLYEKCGFQLEGFLRKDIFFKGEMINRCMYGIIREDWKNNEYINN
;
A
#
# COMPACT_ATOMS: atom_id res chain seq x y z
N TYR A 1 -9.41 3.96 -5.92
CA TYR A 1 -9.46 3.93 -7.37
C TYR A 1 -9.98 2.60 -7.82
N ASN A 2 -11.16 2.58 -8.44
CA ASN A 2 -11.72 1.38 -9.04
C ASN A 2 -11.31 1.30 -10.51
N ILE A 3 -10.02 1.07 -10.76
CA ILE A 3 -9.58 0.72 -12.10
C ILE A 3 -9.78 -0.79 -12.22
N PRO A 4 -10.60 -1.27 -13.17
CA PRO A 4 -10.75 -2.70 -13.39
C PRO A 4 -9.36 -3.29 -13.66
N LEU A 5 -8.97 -4.27 -12.85
CA LEU A 5 -7.71 -4.96 -13.07
C LEU A 5 -7.85 -5.92 -14.24
N ASN A 6 -7.13 -5.61 -15.32
CA ASN A 6 -6.96 -6.53 -16.42
C ASN A 6 -5.66 -7.30 -16.16
N TYR A 7 -5.75 -8.61 -16.01
CA TYR A 7 -4.60 -9.43 -15.66
C TYR A 7 -3.44 -9.27 -16.64
N GLU A 8 -3.71 -9.28 -17.93
CA GLU A 8 -2.65 -9.13 -18.94
C GLU A 8 -1.97 -7.76 -18.85
N ASN A 9 -2.76 -6.69 -18.73
CA ASN A 9 -2.21 -5.35 -18.61
C ASN A 9 -1.41 -5.18 -17.33
N THR A 10 -1.88 -5.77 -16.23
CA THR A 10 -1.20 -5.73 -14.94
C THR A 10 0.14 -6.46 -15.02
N LEU A 11 0.16 -7.65 -15.63
CA LEU A 11 1.39 -8.42 -15.77
C LEU A 11 2.40 -7.70 -16.65
N ASN A 12 1.96 -7.14 -17.77
CA ASN A 12 2.84 -6.39 -18.68
C ASN A 12 3.43 -5.16 -17.97
N TRP A 13 2.63 -4.46 -17.19
CA TRP A 13 3.08 -3.30 -16.42
C TRP A 13 4.10 -3.74 -15.36
N TYR A 14 3.84 -4.82 -14.66
CA TYR A 14 4.75 -5.36 -13.64
C TYR A 14 6.11 -5.73 -14.27
N ILE A 15 6.10 -6.45 -15.38
CA ILE A 15 7.34 -6.84 -16.09
C ILE A 15 8.13 -5.59 -16.51
N LYS A 16 7.44 -4.58 -17.06
CA LYS A 16 8.06 -3.34 -17.50
C LYS A 16 8.74 -2.59 -16.37
N ASN A 17 8.20 -2.64 -15.15
CA ASN A 17 8.66 -1.83 -14.03
C ASN A 17 9.57 -2.58 -13.04
N GLN A 18 9.76 -3.90 -13.20
CA GLN A 18 10.48 -4.70 -12.20
C GLN A 18 11.93 -4.30 -12.00
N ASN A 19 12.56 -3.67 -12.98
CA ASN A 19 13.95 -3.23 -12.90
C ASN A 19 14.12 -1.77 -12.51
N ASN A 20 13.02 -1.07 -12.20
CA ASN A 20 13.08 0.33 -11.80
C ASN A 20 13.53 0.42 -10.33
N PRO A 21 14.67 1.08 -10.02
CA PRO A 21 15.16 1.14 -8.64
C PRO A 21 14.28 2.00 -7.72
N LYS A 22 13.40 2.83 -8.30
CA LYS A 22 12.54 3.71 -7.51
C LYS A 22 11.19 3.10 -7.15
N ARG A 23 10.98 1.83 -7.53
CA ARG A 23 9.73 1.15 -7.22
C ARG A 23 9.92 -0.35 -7.10
N LYS A 24 9.09 -0.94 -6.23
CA LYS A 24 9.00 -2.38 -6.04
C LYS A 24 7.53 -2.75 -6.10
N ASP A 25 7.16 -3.60 -7.05
CA ASP A 25 5.78 -3.98 -7.29
C ASP A 25 5.64 -5.49 -7.20
N MET A 26 4.55 -5.95 -6.57
CA MET A 26 4.29 -7.38 -6.41
C MET A 26 2.85 -7.67 -6.79
N ILE A 27 2.63 -8.81 -7.43
CA ILE A 27 1.29 -9.29 -7.76
C ILE A 27 0.73 -10.02 -6.55
N ILE A 28 -0.51 -9.68 -6.17
CA ILE A 28 -1.22 -10.37 -5.10
C ILE A 28 -1.96 -11.54 -5.73
N GLU A 29 -1.70 -12.76 -5.23
CA GLU A 29 -2.43 -13.96 -5.65
C GLU A 29 -3.31 -14.47 -4.52
N TYR A 30 -4.49 -14.93 -4.90
CA TYR A 30 -5.42 -15.58 -3.98
C TYR A 30 -5.92 -16.87 -4.66
N ASN A 31 -5.63 -18.00 -4.03
CA ASN A 31 -5.96 -19.32 -4.59
C ASN A 31 -5.44 -19.52 -6.04
N GLY A 32 -4.23 -19.05 -6.30
CA GLY A 32 -3.59 -19.18 -7.61
C GLY A 32 -4.03 -18.17 -8.65
N ILE A 33 -4.89 -17.23 -8.29
CA ILE A 33 -5.43 -16.22 -9.21
C ILE A 33 -4.86 -14.87 -8.85
N ALA A 34 -4.38 -14.11 -9.84
CA ALA A 34 -3.91 -12.74 -9.63
C ALA A 34 -5.11 -11.83 -9.36
N VAL A 35 -5.18 -11.24 -8.18
CA VAL A 35 -6.32 -10.42 -7.76
C VAL A 35 -5.94 -8.96 -7.54
N GLY A 36 -4.67 -8.62 -7.57
CA GLY A 36 -4.27 -7.25 -7.36
C GLY A 36 -2.77 -7.03 -7.45
N VAL A 37 -2.38 -5.79 -7.21
CA VAL A 37 -0.98 -5.36 -7.18
C VAL A 37 -0.76 -4.56 -5.90
N ILE A 38 0.40 -4.72 -5.30
CA ILE A 38 0.81 -3.97 -4.13
C ILE A 38 2.29 -3.59 -4.30
N GLY A 39 2.68 -2.43 -3.79
CA GLY A 39 4.06 -2.04 -3.93
C GLY A 39 4.45 -0.81 -3.14
N ILE A 40 5.72 -0.49 -3.30
CA ILE A 40 6.34 0.72 -2.79
C ILE A 40 6.88 1.47 -3.99
N ILE A 41 6.47 2.72 -4.14
CA ILE A 41 6.87 3.57 -5.28
C ILE A 41 7.55 4.84 -4.77
N ASN A 42 8.08 5.64 -5.68
CA ASN A 42 8.75 6.89 -5.35
C ASN A 42 9.82 6.71 -4.26
N ILE A 43 10.56 5.59 -4.36
CA ILE A 43 11.61 5.27 -3.37
C ILE A 43 12.76 6.28 -3.54
N ASP A 44 13.08 6.97 -2.46
CA ASP A 44 14.17 7.93 -2.42
C ASP A 44 14.73 7.99 -0.99
N LYS A 45 16.04 7.85 -0.87
CA LYS A 45 16.76 7.96 0.40
C LYS A 45 16.12 7.14 1.54
N LYS A 46 15.80 5.88 1.26
CA LYS A 46 15.26 4.91 2.21
C LYS A 46 13.83 5.20 2.66
N LYS A 47 13.10 5.99 1.86
CA LYS A 47 11.68 6.27 2.10
C LYS A 47 10.91 5.94 0.83
N GLY A 48 9.72 5.34 0.96
CA GLY A 48 8.89 5.01 -0.18
C GLY A 48 7.42 5.13 0.11
N GLU A 49 6.64 5.23 -0.96
CA GLU A 49 5.19 5.40 -0.89
C GLU A 49 4.49 4.08 -1.19
N TYR A 50 3.62 3.66 -0.27
CA TYR A 50 2.83 2.44 -0.38
C TYR A 50 1.63 2.66 -1.29
N TYR A 51 1.28 1.64 -2.08
CA TYR A 51 0.01 1.59 -2.79
C TYR A 51 -0.50 0.16 -2.85
N ILE A 52 -1.81 0.02 -3.03
CA ILE A 52 -2.47 -1.27 -3.26
C ILE A 52 -3.64 -1.08 -4.21
N THR A 53 -3.85 -2.03 -5.11
CA THR A 53 -5.02 -2.07 -5.97
C THR A 53 -5.53 -3.52 -6.04
N LEU A 54 -6.78 -3.73 -5.63
CA LEU A 54 -7.45 -5.01 -5.78
C LEU A 54 -8.50 -4.90 -6.88
N GLY A 55 -8.57 -5.92 -7.74
CA GLY A 55 -9.41 -5.88 -8.93
C GLY A 55 -10.89 -6.03 -8.66
N GLU A 56 -11.28 -6.75 -7.62
CA GLU A 56 -12.68 -7.05 -7.35
C GLU A 56 -13.04 -6.84 -5.89
N ASN A 57 -14.24 -6.29 -5.65
CA ASN A 57 -14.71 -5.98 -4.32
C ASN A 57 -14.84 -7.21 -3.42
N GLU A 58 -15.14 -8.38 -3.99
CA GLU A 58 -15.28 -9.62 -3.23
C GLU A 58 -14.00 -10.02 -2.53
N TYR A 59 -12.84 -9.68 -3.09
CA TYR A 59 -11.55 -10.00 -2.48
C TYR A 59 -11.19 -9.06 -1.34
N LYS A 60 -11.76 -7.86 -1.31
CA LYS A 60 -11.47 -6.88 -0.27
C LYS A 60 -11.92 -7.31 1.11
N ARG A 61 -12.94 -8.20 1.17
CA ARG A 61 -13.53 -8.65 2.44
C ARG A 61 -12.88 -9.89 3.03
N LYS A 62 -11.85 -10.44 2.39
CA LYS A 62 -11.24 -11.71 2.80
C LYS A 62 -9.93 -11.55 3.56
N GLY A 63 -9.64 -10.34 4.04
CA GLY A 63 -8.41 -10.09 4.77
C GLY A 63 -7.16 -10.07 3.89
N ILE A 64 -7.34 -10.06 2.57
CA ILE A 64 -6.23 -10.08 1.61
C ILE A 64 -5.39 -8.82 1.73
N SER A 65 -6.04 -7.65 1.84
CA SER A 65 -5.33 -6.37 1.96
C SER A 65 -4.45 -6.32 3.20
N ARG A 66 -4.93 -6.84 4.33
CA ARG A 66 -4.16 -6.87 5.58
C ARG A 66 -2.93 -7.75 5.43
N LYS A 67 -3.11 -8.98 4.91
CA LYS A 67 -2.00 -9.91 4.72
C LYS A 67 -0.97 -9.39 3.73
N ALA A 68 -1.44 -8.84 2.62
CA ALA A 68 -0.56 -8.29 1.59
C ALA A 68 0.21 -7.08 2.13
N THR A 69 -0.45 -6.21 2.89
CA THR A 69 0.20 -5.04 3.48
C THR A 69 1.26 -5.45 4.50
N ASP A 70 0.94 -6.39 5.39
CA ASP A 70 1.93 -6.91 6.34
C ASP A 70 3.14 -7.48 5.61
N MET A 71 2.92 -8.20 4.51
CA MET A 71 3.99 -8.81 3.73
C MET A 71 4.88 -7.75 3.04
N ILE A 72 4.27 -6.75 2.40
CA ILE A 72 5.06 -5.72 1.70
C ILE A 72 5.88 -4.89 2.69
N LEU A 73 5.37 -4.64 3.89
CA LEU A 73 6.11 -3.94 4.92
C LEU A 73 7.32 -4.77 5.38
N LYS A 74 7.14 -6.07 5.51
CA LYS A 74 8.25 -6.96 5.84
C LYS A 74 9.35 -6.88 4.77
N TYR A 75 8.96 -6.97 3.48
CA TYR A 75 9.93 -6.81 2.41
C TYR A 75 10.59 -5.44 2.42
N ALA A 76 9.81 -4.38 2.64
CA ALA A 76 10.34 -3.02 2.64
C ALA A 76 11.43 -2.83 3.69
N PHE A 77 11.20 -3.32 4.90
CA PHE A 77 12.14 -3.12 6.00
C PHE A 77 13.24 -4.17 6.06
N GLU A 78 12.97 -5.43 5.70
CA GLU A 78 13.97 -6.49 5.78
C GLU A 78 14.79 -6.67 4.51
N GLN A 79 14.16 -6.57 3.33
CA GLN A 79 14.83 -6.87 2.05
C GLN A 79 15.30 -5.59 1.35
N TRP A 80 14.48 -4.54 1.36
CA TRP A 80 14.78 -3.32 0.62
C TRP A 80 15.42 -2.25 1.50
N ASN A 81 15.60 -2.54 2.77
CA ASN A 81 16.31 -1.70 3.74
C ASN A 81 15.77 -0.26 3.81
N LEU A 82 14.46 -0.12 3.73
CA LEU A 82 13.83 1.18 3.89
C LEU A 82 13.74 1.56 5.36
N GLU A 83 13.71 2.85 5.64
CA GLU A 83 13.55 3.40 6.98
C GLU A 83 12.12 3.85 7.24
N LYS A 84 11.37 4.20 6.17
CA LYS A 84 10.00 4.71 6.30
C LYS A 84 9.18 4.33 5.08
N VAL A 85 7.91 3.99 5.33
CA VAL A 85 6.89 3.81 4.30
C VAL A 85 5.71 4.72 4.64
N TRP A 86 5.21 5.45 3.64
CA TRP A 86 4.13 6.41 3.84
C TRP A 86 3.04 6.21 2.80
N LEU A 87 1.86 6.75 3.09
CA LEU A 87 0.72 6.73 2.17
C LEU A 87 -0.20 7.92 2.45
N CYS A 88 -1.02 8.26 1.46
CA CYS A 88 -2.13 9.18 1.64
C CYS A 88 -3.42 8.46 1.28
N VAL A 89 -4.49 8.74 2.03
CA VAL A 89 -5.79 8.11 1.85
C VAL A 89 -6.89 9.14 2.07
N ASP A 90 -7.99 9.03 1.32
CA ASP A 90 -9.17 9.88 1.52
C ASP A 90 -9.61 9.81 2.99
N GLU A 91 -9.81 10.99 3.62
CA GLU A 91 -10.21 11.03 5.02
C GLU A 91 -11.50 10.27 5.30
N LYS A 92 -12.38 10.16 4.30
CA LYS A 92 -13.67 9.48 4.42
C LYS A 92 -13.58 7.97 4.23
N ASN A 93 -12.44 7.47 3.79
CA ASN A 93 -12.24 6.04 3.61
C ASN A 93 -11.88 5.38 4.94
N ILE A 94 -12.89 5.23 5.80
CA ILE A 94 -12.69 4.72 7.16
C ILE A 94 -12.16 3.29 7.17
N ALA A 95 -12.63 2.46 6.24
CA ALA A 95 -12.17 1.07 6.15
C ALA A 95 -10.66 0.99 5.87
N ALA A 96 -10.18 1.78 4.93
CA ALA A 96 -8.75 1.82 4.61
C ALA A 96 -7.93 2.39 5.77
N ARG A 97 -8.42 3.46 6.39
CA ARG A 97 -7.74 4.06 7.53
C ARG A 97 -7.58 3.07 8.67
N ASN A 98 -8.67 2.35 8.99
CA ASN A 98 -8.63 1.31 10.03
C ASN A 98 -7.64 0.20 9.68
N LEU A 99 -7.61 -0.22 8.41
CA LEU A 99 -6.67 -1.22 7.95
C LEU A 99 -5.22 -0.77 8.19
N TYR A 100 -4.88 0.44 7.78
CA TYR A 100 -3.51 0.94 7.89
C TYR A 100 -3.10 1.12 9.36
N GLU A 101 -4.00 1.60 10.20
CA GLU A 101 -3.74 1.73 11.63
C GLU A 101 -3.49 0.36 12.27
N LYS A 102 -4.24 -0.67 11.87
CA LYS A 102 -4.02 -2.04 12.33
C LYS A 102 -2.68 -2.60 11.85
N CYS A 103 -2.22 -2.19 10.70
CA CYS A 103 -0.91 -2.62 10.18
C CYS A 103 0.25 -1.87 10.84
N GLY A 104 -0.03 -0.86 11.66
CA GLY A 104 0.99 -0.13 12.40
C GLY A 104 1.31 1.26 11.85
N PHE A 105 0.64 1.69 10.79
CA PHE A 105 0.80 3.07 10.31
C PHE A 105 0.23 4.05 11.32
N GLN A 106 0.88 5.19 11.46
CA GLN A 106 0.44 6.27 12.35
C GLN A 106 0.04 7.49 11.53
N LEU A 107 -1.01 8.18 11.96
CA LEU A 107 -1.45 9.41 11.31
C LEU A 107 -0.39 10.50 11.53
N GLU A 108 0.10 11.08 10.43
CA GLU A 108 1.13 12.11 10.47
C GLU A 108 0.64 13.47 10.01
N GLY A 109 -0.45 13.51 9.28
CA GLY A 109 -0.95 14.79 8.80
C GLY A 109 -2.31 14.70 8.16
N PHE A 110 -2.92 15.86 8.00
CA PHE A 110 -4.20 16.04 7.35
C PHE A 110 -4.04 17.08 6.25
N LEU A 111 -4.35 16.69 5.03
CA LEU A 111 -4.15 17.51 3.84
C LEU A 111 -5.49 17.99 3.31
N ARG A 112 -5.82 19.26 3.54
CA ARG A 112 -7.09 19.83 3.11
C ARG A 112 -7.07 20.08 1.61
N LYS A 113 -8.16 19.70 0.92
CA LYS A 113 -8.32 19.90 -0.53
C LYS A 113 -7.09 19.49 -1.32
N ASP A 114 -6.64 18.25 -1.06
CA ASP A 114 -5.35 17.77 -1.55
C ASP A 114 -5.40 17.28 -3.00
N ILE A 115 -6.51 16.64 -3.39
CA ILE A 115 -6.66 16.19 -4.77
C ILE A 115 -8.07 16.48 -5.29
N PHE A 116 -8.18 16.63 -6.60
CA PHE A 116 -9.47 16.74 -7.28
C PHE A 116 -9.85 15.36 -7.82
N PHE A 117 -11.02 14.86 -7.42
CA PHE A 117 -11.47 13.53 -7.81
C PHE A 117 -12.99 13.50 -7.93
N LYS A 118 -13.49 13.05 -9.09
CA LYS A 118 -14.93 12.94 -9.37
C LYS A 118 -15.69 14.23 -9.07
N GLY A 119 -15.16 15.37 -9.50
CA GLY A 119 -15.81 16.65 -9.33
C GLY A 119 -15.67 17.30 -7.99
N GLU A 120 -14.95 16.71 -7.06
CA GLU A 120 -14.79 17.24 -5.71
C GLU A 120 -13.31 17.37 -5.32
N MET A 121 -13.04 18.36 -4.47
CA MET A 121 -11.74 18.44 -3.80
C MET A 121 -11.77 17.52 -2.58
N ILE A 122 -10.82 16.62 -2.50
CA ILE A 122 -10.74 15.57 -1.47
C ILE A 122 -9.68 15.92 -0.45
N ASN A 123 -10.04 15.86 0.82
CA ASN A 123 -9.07 15.92 1.92
C ASN A 123 -8.46 14.53 2.08
N ARG A 124 -7.16 14.48 2.37
CA ARG A 124 -6.49 13.20 2.58
C ARG A 124 -5.76 13.18 3.91
N CYS A 125 -5.71 12.00 4.52
CA CYS A 125 -4.87 11.74 5.68
C CYS A 125 -3.55 11.16 5.22
N MET A 126 -2.45 11.65 5.77
CA MET A 126 -1.13 11.09 5.54
C MET A 126 -0.76 10.18 6.71
N TYR A 127 -0.39 8.95 6.39
CA TYR A 127 0.06 7.95 7.35
C TYR A 127 1.49 7.55 7.05
N GLY A 128 2.23 7.22 8.10
CA GLY A 128 3.57 6.70 7.94
C GLY A 128 3.86 5.60 8.95
N ILE A 129 4.77 4.71 8.58
CA ILE A 129 5.31 3.71 9.49
C ILE A 129 6.82 3.73 9.32
N ILE A 130 7.55 3.82 10.43
CA ILE A 130 9.00 3.77 10.42
C ILE A 130 9.46 2.38 10.85
N ARG A 131 10.71 2.06 10.54
CA ARG A 131 11.30 0.75 10.84
C ARG A 131 11.12 0.36 12.31
N GLU A 132 11.31 1.30 13.22
CA GLU A 132 11.20 1.05 14.66
C GLU A 132 9.78 0.66 15.06
N ASP A 133 8.77 1.33 14.49
CA ASP A 133 7.37 1.00 14.74
C ASP A 133 7.07 -0.43 14.28
N TRP A 134 7.54 -0.78 13.08
CA TRP A 134 7.31 -2.09 12.50
C TRP A 134 7.98 -3.19 13.33
N LYS A 135 9.22 -2.99 13.77
CA LYS A 135 9.92 -3.95 14.62
C LYS A 135 9.21 -4.15 15.95
N ASN A 136 8.72 -3.07 16.57
CA ASN A 136 7.99 -3.15 17.83
C ASN A 136 6.67 -3.92 17.66
N ASN A 137 5.94 -3.65 16.59
CA ASN A 137 4.68 -4.35 16.30
C ASN A 137 4.91 -5.83 16.04
N GLU A 138 5.95 -6.18 15.29
CA GLU A 138 6.29 -7.57 15.02
C GLU A 138 6.65 -8.32 16.32
N TYR A 139 7.41 -7.67 17.20
CA TYR A 139 7.79 -8.25 18.48
C TYR A 139 6.58 -8.52 19.38
N ILE A 140 5.64 -7.57 19.45
CA ILE A 140 4.44 -7.68 20.27
C ILE A 140 3.49 -8.76 19.73
N ASN A 141 3.41 -8.91 18.41
CA ASN A 141 2.48 -9.83 17.75
C ASN A 141 3.04 -11.26 17.59
N ASN A 142 4.29 -11.47 17.93
CA ASN A 142 4.90 -12.78 18.00
C ASN A 142 4.92 -13.28 19.43
#